data_dbaf959b9d41325b163a677f4118f9c7
#
_entry.id   dbaf959b9d41325b163a677f4118f9c7
#
_cell.length_a   1.000
_cell.length_b   1.000
_cell.length_c   1.000
_cell.angle_alpha   90.00
_cell.angle_beta   90.00
_cell.angle_gamma   90.00
#
_symmetry.space_group_name_H-M   'P 1'
#
loop_
_entity.id
_entity.type
_entity.pdbx_description
1 polymer ?
#
loop_
_entity_poly.entity_id
_entity_poly.type
_entity_poly.pdbx_seq_one_letter_code
_entity_poly.pdbx_strand_id
1 'polypeptide(L)'
;MARNDGRTVNDLREIEFTRGWLDHAEGSVLVEFGKTRVLCVASFTPGVPRWLKDTGNGWVTSEYSMLPRATHTRSDRESVKGKLGGRTQEISRLVGRSLRAVVNMKELGENTIVIDCDVLQADGGTRTAAITGAYVALADAISWAKAQGHIKADAKPLNDSVAAVSVGIIDGVPMLDLCYEEDVRAGTDMNVVVAGDGRFIEVQGTAEGEPFDRALLNQLLDLAVAGCSTLNQMQKAALAK
;
A
#
# COMPACT_ATOMS: atom_id res chain seq x y z
N MET A 1 -7.52 -27.38 0.39
CA MET A 1 -8.31 -27.01 1.58
C MET A 1 -9.16 -25.81 1.20
N ALA A 2 -10.46 -25.80 1.49
CA ALA A 2 -11.27 -24.61 1.23
C ALA A 2 -11.00 -23.58 2.33
N ARG A 3 -10.79 -22.33 1.98
CA ARG A 3 -10.65 -21.20 2.92
C ARG A 3 -12.03 -20.89 3.53
N ASN A 4 -12.06 -20.29 4.73
CA ASN A 4 -13.31 -20.05 5.46
C ASN A 4 -14.30 -19.17 4.70
N ASP A 5 -13.82 -18.34 3.77
CA ASP A 5 -14.62 -17.46 2.91
C ASP A 5 -14.92 -18.05 1.51
N GLY A 6 -14.52 -19.29 1.26
CA GLY A 6 -14.78 -20.02 0.00
C GLY A 6 -13.78 -19.73 -1.12
N ARG A 7 -12.78 -18.86 -0.91
CA ARG A 7 -11.69 -18.60 -1.87
C ARG A 7 -10.82 -19.84 -2.06
N THR A 8 -10.19 -19.94 -3.23
CA THR A 8 -9.05 -20.83 -3.43
C THR A 8 -7.76 -20.23 -2.84
N VAL A 9 -6.70 -21.00 -2.78
CA VAL A 9 -5.40 -20.54 -2.25
C VAL A 9 -4.77 -19.41 -3.07
N ASN A 10 -5.19 -19.27 -4.32
CA ASN A 10 -4.66 -18.29 -5.28
C ASN A 10 -5.54 -17.04 -5.44
N ASP A 11 -6.66 -16.95 -4.72
CA ASP A 11 -7.62 -15.88 -4.91
C ASP A 11 -7.34 -14.70 -3.96
N LEU A 12 -7.45 -13.50 -4.51
CA LEU A 12 -7.59 -12.28 -3.72
C LEU A 12 -8.97 -12.23 -3.06
N ARG A 13 -9.10 -11.50 -1.95
CA ARG A 13 -10.41 -11.04 -1.45
C ARG A 13 -11.09 -10.16 -2.49
N GLU A 14 -12.34 -9.83 -2.28
CA GLU A 14 -13.01 -8.77 -3.05
C GLU A 14 -12.26 -7.45 -2.83
N ILE A 15 -11.85 -6.80 -3.93
CA ILE A 15 -11.06 -5.58 -3.91
C ILE A 15 -11.89 -4.44 -4.48
N GLU A 16 -11.97 -3.33 -3.75
CA GLU A 16 -12.67 -2.14 -4.22
C GLU A 16 -11.80 -0.88 -4.02
N PHE A 17 -11.92 0.07 -4.97
CA PHE A 17 -11.29 1.39 -4.91
C PHE A 17 -12.38 2.45 -5.12
N THR A 18 -12.77 3.13 -4.05
CA THR A 18 -13.69 4.27 -4.13
C THR A 18 -12.89 5.56 -4.11
N ARG A 19 -12.66 6.14 -5.32
CA ARG A 19 -11.90 7.39 -5.51
C ARG A 19 -12.73 8.62 -5.16
N GLY A 20 -12.04 9.74 -4.87
CA GLY A 20 -12.71 11.00 -4.54
C GLY A 20 -13.50 10.89 -3.24
N TRP A 21 -13.00 10.15 -2.27
CA TRP A 21 -13.68 9.94 -0.99
C TRP A 21 -13.79 11.22 -0.16
N LEU A 22 -12.78 12.10 -0.25
CA LEU A 22 -12.75 13.40 0.43
C LEU A 22 -12.74 14.54 -0.58
N ASP A 23 -13.59 15.55 -0.37
CA ASP A 23 -13.77 16.68 -1.28
C ASP A 23 -12.59 17.66 -1.30
N HIS A 24 -11.82 17.74 -0.21
CA HIS A 24 -10.76 18.75 -0.04
C HIS A 24 -9.36 18.26 -0.43
N ALA A 25 -9.17 16.96 -0.57
CA ALA A 25 -7.86 16.37 -0.86
C ALA A 25 -7.58 16.37 -2.37
N GLU A 26 -6.33 16.55 -2.76
CA GLU A 26 -5.89 16.50 -4.14
C GLU A 26 -5.97 15.09 -4.74
N GLY A 27 -5.97 14.07 -3.87
CA GLY A 27 -6.29 12.69 -4.21
C GLY A 27 -6.76 11.94 -2.99
N SER A 28 -7.80 11.15 -3.12
CA SER A 28 -8.28 10.32 -2.01
C SER A 28 -8.96 9.05 -2.50
N VAL A 29 -8.73 7.96 -1.79
CA VAL A 29 -9.36 6.67 -2.09
C VAL A 29 -9.63 5.90 -0.80
N LEU A 30 -10.83 5.36 -0.68
CA LEU A 30 -11.08 4.26 0.23
C LEU A 30 -10.76 2.97 -0.53
N VAL A 31 -9.75 2.23 -0.05
CA VAL A 31 -9.41 0.91 -0.57
C VAL A 31 -9.91 -0.17 0.37
N GLU A 32 -10.55 -1.18 -0.19
CA GLU A 32 -11.10 -2.31 0.54
C GLU A 32 -10.48 -3.62 0.02
N PHE A 33 -9.97 -4.45 0.94
CA PHE A 33 -9.53 -5.82 0.69
C PHE A 33 -10.41 -6.71 1.56
N GLY A 34 -11.56 -7.12 1.03
CA GLY A 34 -12.62 -7.74 1.79
C GLY A 34 -13.07 -6.85 2.95
N LYS A 35 -12.82 -7.26 4.20
CA LYS A 35 -13.16 -6.48 5.39
C LYS A 35 -12.07 -5.49 5.83
N THR A 36 -10.88 -5.53 5.26
CA THR A 36 -9.85 -4.52 5.52
C THR A 36 -10.18 -3.25 4.75
N ARG A 37 -10.26 -2.10 5.44
CA ARG A 37 -10.59 -0.78 4.88
C ARG A 37 -9.54 0.22 5.27
N VAL A 38 -8.92 0.84 4.27
CA VAL A 38 -7.90 1.88 4.47
C VAL A 38 -8.28 3.12 3.66
N LEU A 39 -8.37 4.25 4.32
CA LEU A 39 -8.49 5.54 3.66
C LEU A 39 -7.09 6.07 3.35
N CYS A 40 -6.78 6.26 2.09
CA CYS A 40 -5.52 6.83 1.62
C CYS A 40 -5.80 8.22 1.05
N VAL A 41 -5.12 9.23 1.58
CA VAL A 41 -5.33 10.65 1.24
C VAL A 41 -4.00 11.26 0.81
N ALA A 42 -3.97 11.91 -0.33
CA ALA A 42 -2.80 12.60 -0.87
C ALA A 42 -2.97 14.10 -0.73
N SER A 43 -2.04 14.75 -0.04
CA SER A 43 -1.95 16.21 0.08
C SER A 43 -0.77 16.72 -0.74
N PHE A 44 -1.05 17.62 -1.71
CA PHE A 44 -0.04 18.25 -2.54
C PHE A 44 0.35 19.61 -1.97
N THR A 45 1.66 19.88 -1.89
CA THR A 45 2.19 21.17 -1.45
C THR A 45 3.32 21.62 -2.37
N PRO A 46 3.26 22.83 -2.98
CA PRO A 46 4.39 23.40 -3.67
C PRO A 46 5.59 23.58 -2.73
N GLY A 47 6.80 23.24 -3.24
CA GLY A 47 8.03 23.29 -2.47
C GLY A 47 8.40 21.92 -1.88
N VAL A 48 9.63 21.87 -1.40
CA VAL A 48 10.28 20.66 -0.84
C VAL A 48 10.96 20.95 0.49
N PRO A 49 11.24 19.92 1.31
CA PRO A 49 12.04 20.08 2.51
C PRO A 49 13.40 20.76 2.22
N ARG A 50 13.96 21.47 3.21
CA ARG A 50 15.20 22.28 3.08
C ARG A 50 16.36 21.52 2.45
N TRP A 51 16.49 20.24 2.74
CA TRP A 51 17.58 19.40 2.23
C TRP A 51 17.43 18.99 0.75
N LEU A 52 16.24 19.21 0.13
CA LEU A 52 15.98 19.00 -1.31
C LEU A 52 15.88 20.31 -2.10
N LYS A 53 15.87 21.45 -1.42
CA LYS A 53 15.73 22.75 -2.07
C LYS A 53 16.86 22.99 -3.08
N ASP A 54 16.51 23.54 -4.23
CA ASP A 54 17.42 23.85 -5.37
C ASP A 54 18.06 22.59 -6.01
N THR A 55 17.51 21.39 -5.77
CA THR A 55 17.94 20.13 -6.44
C THR A 55 17.12 19.80 -7.68
N GLY A 56 15.98 20.46 -7.86
CA GLY A 56 15.00 20.16 -8.91
C GLY A 56 14.21 18.86 -8.70
N ASN A 57 14.34 18.22 -7.53
CA ASN A 57 13.65 17.00 -7.20
C ASN A 57 12.46 17.25 -6.26
N GLY A 58 11.36 16.55 -6.52
CA GLY A 58 10.23 16.51 -5.61
C GLY A 58 10.41 15.53 -4.45
N TRP A 59 9.41 15.44 -3.62
CA TRP A 59 9.39 14.52 -2.49
C TRP A 59 8.03 13.84 -2.32
N VAL A 60 8.05 12.54 -2.06
CA VAL A 60 6.86 11.75 -1.68
C VAL A 60 7.16 11.07 -0.34
N THR A 61 6.27 11.26 0.62
CA THR A 61 6.35 10.63 1.92
C THR A 61 4.97 10.14 2.36
N SER A 62 4.92 9.34 3.43
CA SER A 62 3.65 8.87 3.95
C SER A 62 3.64 8.75 5.46
N GLU A 63 2.45 8.87 6.01
CA GLU A 63 2.09 8.52 7.37
C GLU A 63 1.10 7.35 7.36
N TYR A 64 1.08 6.59 8.45
CA TYR A 64 0.18 5.46 8.62
C TYR A 64 -0.36 5.46 10.03
N SER A 65 -1.65 5.21 10.17
CA SER A 65 -2.31 5.12 11.47
C SER A 65 -3.43 4.11 11.45
N MET A 66 -3.83 3.65 12.63
CA MET A 66 -5.03 2.82 12.80
C MET A 66 -6.02 3.52 13.73
N LEU A 67 -7.29 3.56 13.35
CA LEU A 67 -8.32 4.03 14.27
C LEU A 67 -8.39 3.13 15.51
N PRO A 68 -8.72 3.67 16.70
CA PRO A 68 -8.79 2.89 17.94
C PRO A 68 -9.68 1.64 17.86
N ARG A 69 -10.72 1.66 17.02
CA ARG A 69 -11.64 0.55 16.79
C ARG A 69 -11.49 -0.09 15.42
N ALA A 70 -10.36 0.11 14.76
CA ALA A 70 -10.04 -0.63 13.55
C ALA A 70 -9.93 -2.14 13.79
N THR A 71 -9.63 -2.57 15.01
CA THR A 71 -9.49 -3.96 15.46
C THR A 71 -10.67 -4.41 16.34
N HIS A 72 -10.75 -5.69 16.66
CA HIS A 72 -11.81 -6.30 17.49
C HIS A 72 -11.92 -5.66 18.87
N THR A 73 -10.79 -5.26 19.46
CA THR A 73 -10.72 -4.54 20.73
C THR A 73 -10.25 -3.11 20.49
N ARG A 74 -10.65 -2.18 21.37
CA ARG A 74 -10.17 -0.79 21.27
C ARG A 74 -8.70 -0.70 21.66
N SER A 75 -7.88 -0.13 20.78
CA SER A 75 -6.52 0.28 21.08
C SER A 75 -6.46 1.78 21.45
N ASP A 76 -5.42 2.19 22.17
CA ASP A 76 -5.21 3.61 22.46
C ASP A 76 -4.71 4.36 21.23
N ARG A 77 -5.03 5.66 21.15
CA ARG A 77 -4.42 6.53 20.13
C ARG A 77 -2.96 6.80 20.47
N GLU A 78 -2.06 6.53 19.54
CA GLU A 78 -0.62 6.76 19.73
C GLU A 78 -0.30 8.24 19.97
N SER A 79 -1.04 9.16 19.33
CA SER A 79 -0.90 10.60 19.51
C SER A 79 -1.13 11.05 20.97
N VAL A 80 -2.02 10.36 21.71
CA VAL A 80 -2.26 10.63 23.13
C VAL A 80 -1.09 10.17 24.01
N LYS A 81 -0.35 9.13 23.57
CA LYS A 81 0.86 8.64 24.24
C LYS A 81 2.11 9.50 23.96
N GLY A 82 2.00 10.48 23.07
CA GLY A 82 3.08 11.41 22.71
C GLY A 82 4.20 10.82 21.86
N LYS A 83 4.09 9.57 21.39
CA LYS A 83 5.04 8.95 20.48
C LYS A 83 4.36 7.89 19.60
N LEU A 84 4.84 7.78 18.36
CA LEU A 84 4.44 6.72 17.44
C LEU A 84 5.07 5.39 17.84
N GLY A 85 4.34 4.30 17.69
CA GLY A 85 4.84 2.95 17.85
C GLY A 85 5.83 2.55 16.74
N GLY A 86 6.69 1.57 17.03
CA GLY A 86 7.67 1.09 16.04
C GLY A 86 7.00 0.54 14.77
N ARG A 87 5.88 -0.19 14.92
CA ARG A 87 5.08 -0.70 13.79
C ARG A 87 4.55 0.43 12.91
N THR A 88 3.99 1.48 13.49
CA THR A 88 3.46 2.64 12.76
C THR A 88 4.57 3.33 11.97
N GLN A 89 5.73 3.56 12.59
CA GLN A 89 6.89 4.16 11.92
C GLN A 89 7.44 3.28 10.80
N GLU A 90 7.52 1.98 11.02
CA GLU A 90 7.98 1.00 10.02
C GLU A 90 7.07 1.03 8.79
N ILE A 91 5.73 0.93 8.99
CA ILE A 91 4.77 0.91 7.89
C ILE A 91 4.74 2.25 7.15
N SER A 92 4.78 3.40 7.84
CA SER A 92 4.89 4.71 7.21
C SER A 92 6.08 4.78 6.26
N ARG A 93 7.25 4.31 6.72
CA ARG A 93 8.48 4.28 5.90
C ARG A 93 8.36 3.32 4.72
N LEU A 94 7.72 2.18 4.92
CA LEU A 94 7.47 1.17 3.88
C LEU A 94 6.58 1.73 2.77
N VAL A 95 5.43 2.33 3.11
CA VAL A 95 4.54 2.96 2.12
C VAL A 95 5.27 4.05 1.34
N GLY A 96 5.91 5.00 2.03
CA GLY A 96 6.65 6.08 1.39
C GLY A 96 7.77 5.58 0.46
N ARG A 97 8.53 4.55 0.88
CA ARG A 97 9.59 3.95 0.06
C ARG A 97 9.02 3.25 -1.17
N SER A 98 7.91 2.53 -1.02
CA SER A 98 7.24 1.82 -2.11
C SER A 98 6.75 2.79 -3.20
N LEU A 99 6.15 3.91 -2.80
CA LEU A 99 5.71 4.96 -3.73
C LEU A 99 6.89 5.62 -4.45
N ARG A 100 7.95 5.96 -3.72
CA ARG A 100 9.15 6.57 -4.31
C ARG A 100 9.84 5.70 -5.35
N ALA A 101 9.72 4.39 -5.27
CA ALA A 101 10.30 3.47 -6.25
C ALA A 101 9.68 3.61 -7.65
N VAL A 102 8.44 4.11 -7.73
CA VAL A 102 7.71 4.27 -9.00
C VAL A 102 7.47 5.73 -9.39
N VAL A 103 8.07 6.68 -8.65
CA VAL A 103 7.96 8.13 -8.93
C VAL A 103 9.28 8.67 -9.50
N ASN A 104 9.19 9.41 -10.60
CA ASN A 104 10.27 10.24 -11.10
C ASN A 104 10.26 11.59 -10.36
N MET A 105 11.14 11.74 -9.38
CA MET A 105 11.22 12.94 -8.54
C MET A 105 11.59 14.21 -9.33
N LYS A 106 12.33 14.10 -10.43
CA LYS A 106 12.65 15.23 -11.32
C LYS A 106 11.42 15.71 -12.08
N GLU A 107 10.62 14.78 -12.57
CA GLU A 107 9.37 15.09 -13.27
C GLU A 107 8.28 15.61 -12.31
N LEU A 108 8.32 15.24 -11.04
CA LEU A 108 7.49 15.83 -9.99
C LEU A 108 7.88 17.29 -9.72
N GLY A 109 9.15 17.65 -9.99
CA GLY A 109 9.71 18.98 -9.67
C GLY A 109 9.73 19.25 -8.18
N GLU A 110 10.11 20.43 -7.75
CA GLU A 110 10.19 20.81 -6.33
C GLU A 110 8.80 20.96 -5.69
N ASN A 111 8.06 19.85 -5.65
CA ASN A 111 6.77 19.71 -4.99
C ASN A 111 6.80 18.53 -4.01
N THR A 112 5.99 18.62 -2.97
CA THR A 112 5.86 17.57 -1.96
C THR A 112 4.45 16.97 -2.04
N ILE A 113 4.37 15.63 -1.97
CA ILE A 113 3.12 14.91 -1.76
C ILE A 113 3.27 14.09 -0.48
N VAL A 114 2.38 14.33 0.48
CA VAL A 114 2.24 13.53 1.70
C VAL A 114 1.03 12.63 1.55
N ILE A 115 1.21 11.34 1.82
CA ILE A 115 0.12 10.36 1.80
C ILE A 115 -0.20 9.94 3.22
N ASP A 116 -1.41 10.21 3.66
CA ASP A 116 -1.96 9.73 4.92
C ASP A 116 -2.74 8.43 4.68
N CYS A 117 -2.40 7.37 5.41
CA CYS A 117 -3.06 6.07 5.32
C CYS A 117 -3.69 5.73 6.67
N ASP A 118 -5.01 5.91 6.78
CA ASP A 118 -5.77 5.63 7.98
C ASP A 118 -6.54 4.31 7.85
N VAL A 119 -6.19 3.33 8.68
CA VAL A 119 -6.92 2.07 8.73
C VAL A 119 -8.22 2.26 9.51
N LEU A 120 -9.34 2.17 8.81
CA LEU A 120 -10.68 2.27 9.38
C LEU A 120 -11.13 0.93 9.98
N GLN A 121 -10.78 -0.17 9.32
CA GLN A 121 -11.05 -1.54 9.74
C GLN A 121 -9.92 -2.48 9.30
N ALA A 122 -9.44 -3.32 10.21
CA ALA A 122 -8.37 -4.28 9.97
C ALA A 122 -8.90 -5.71 9.98
N ASP A 123 -8.61 -6.44 8.89
CA ASP A 123 -8.86 -7.87 8.74
C ASP A 123 -7.73 -8.53 7.94
N GLY A 124 -6.47 -8.36 8.39
CA GLY A 124 -5.26 -8.80 7.68
C GLY A 124 -4.87 -7.87 6.53
N GLY A 125 -3.58 -7.81 6.20
CA GLY A 125 -3.05 -7.09 5.03
C GLY A 125 -3.22 -5.57 5.05
N THR A 126 -3.26 -4.91 6.22
CA THR A 126 -3.49 -3.46 6.29
C THR A 126 -2.38 -2.65 5.63
N ARG A 127 -1.10 -3.07 5.76
CA ARG A 127 0.05 -2.40 5.13
C ARG A 127 0.04 -2.56 3.61
N THR A 128 -0.35 -3.71 3.11
CA THR A 128 -0.41 -3.98 1.66
C THR A 128 -1.58 -3.26 1.00
N ALA A 129 -2.74 -3.21 1.65
CA ALA A 129 -3.86 -2.39 1.23
C ALA A 129 -3.50 -0.89 1.23
N ALA A 130 -2.79 -0.41 2.29
CA ALA A 130 -2.32 0.98 2.35
C ALA A 130 -1.40 1.33 1.17
N ILE A 131 -0.39 0.50 0.85
CA ILE A 131 0.51 0.74 -0.30
C ILE A 131 -0.29 0.78 -1.61
N THR A 132 -1.18 -0.19 -1.80
CA THR A 132 -1.96 -0.34 -3.02
C THR A 132 -2.95 0.81 -3.21
N GLY A 133 -3.63 1.24 -2.15
CA GLY A 133 -4.53 2.42 -2.17
C GLY A 133 -3.77 3.74 -2.30
N ALA A 134 -2.64 3.88 -1.59
CA ALA A 134 -1.80 5.07 -1.63
C ALA A 134 -1.32 5.42 -3.05
N TYR A 135 -1.02 4.42 -3.88
CA TYR A 135 -0.67 4.64 -5.28
C TYR A 135 -1.82 5.31 -6.07
N VAL A 136 -3.05 4.88 -5.85
CA VAL A 136 -4.23 5.48 -6.53
C VAL A 136 -4.42 6.93 -6.09
N ALA A 137 -4.35 7.21 -4.78
CA ALA A 137 -4.44 8.57 -4.26
C ALA A 137 -3.30 9.48 -4.79
N LEU A 138 -2.08 8.95 -4.87
CA LEU A 138 -0.92 9.65 -5.44
C LEU A 138 -1.15 9.99 -6.92
N ALA A 139 -1.67 9.05 -7.72
CA ALA A 139 -1.95 9.26 -9.13
C ALA A 139 -3.00 10.36 -9.35
N ASP A 140 -4.05 10.39 -8.51
CA ASP A 140 -5.07 11.43 -8.54
C ASP A 140 -4.48 12.79 -8.18
N ALA A 141 -3.67 12.90 -7.12
CA ALA A 141 -3.03 14.15 -6.73
C ALA A 141 -2.06 14.69 -7.80
N ILE A 142 -1.32 13.82 -8.47
CA ILE A 142 -0.47 14.20 -9.61
C ILE A 142 -1.32 14.72 -10.79
N SER A 143 -2.45 14.06 -11.08
CA SER A 143 -3.38 14.48 -12.13
C SER A 143 -3.99 15.84 -11.82
N TRP A 144 -4.41 16.05 -10.57
CA TRP A 144 -4.88 17.33 -10.06
C TRP A 144 -3.79 18.42 -10.19
N ALA A 145 -2.56 18.14 -9.74
CA ALA A 145 -1.45 19.10 -9.79
C ALA A 145 -1.09 19.52 -11.23
N LYS A 146 -1.20 18.61 -12.19
CA LYS A 146 -1.08 18.94 -13.64
C LYS A 146 -2.21 19.84 -14.11
N ALA A 147 -3.45 19.55 -13.73
CA ALA A 147 -4.61 20.35 -14.10
C ALA A 147 -4.54 21.78 -13.53
N GLN A 148 -3.96 21.94 -12.34
CA GLN A 148 -3.73 23.24 -11.70
C GLN A 148 -2.45 23.96 -12.20
N GLY A 149 -1.63 23.33 -13.05
CA GLY A 149 -0.39 23.93 -13.57
C GLY A 149 0.79 23.91 -12.60
N HIS A 150 0.69 23.19 -11.48
CA HIS A 150 1.82 23.00 -10.54
C HIS A 150 2.89 22.06 -11.08
N ILE A 151 2.49 21.12 -11.93
CA ILE A 151 3.37 20.20 -12.65
C ILE A 151 3.12 20.43 -14.16
N LYS A 152 4.16 20.38 -14.98
CA LYS A 152 4.02 20.51 -16.43
C LYS A 152 3.06 19.45 -16.97
N ALA A 153 2.21 19.83 -17.92
CA ALA A 153 1.19 18.93 -18.47
C ALA A 153 1.80 17.68 -19.16
N ASP A 154 2.96 17.82 -19.79
CA ASP A 154 3.71 16.76 -20.46
C ASP A 154 4.62 15.95 -19.54
N ALA A 155 4.86 16.39 -18.30
CA ALA A 155 5.68 15.67 -17.32
C ALA A 155 5.10 14.28 -17.01
N LYS A 156 5.98 13.34 -16.71
CA LYS A 156 5.64 11.95 -16.38
C LYS A 156 6.15 11.57 -14.99
N PRO A 157 5.55 12.11 -13.92
CA PRO A 157 6.01 11.83 -12.55
C PRO A 157 5.86 10.36 -12.13
N LEU A 158 4.93 9.60 -12.73
CA LEU A 158 4.79 8.15 -12.48
C LEU A 158 5.53 7.38 -13.58
N ASN A 159 6.54 6.61 -13.17
CA ASN A 159 7.30 5.72 -14.07
C ASN A 159 6.58 4.37 -14.25
N ASP A 160 5.90 3.92 -13.20
CA ASP A 160 5.22 2.64 -13.15
C ASP A 160 4.11 2.67 -12.09
N SER A 161 3.36 1.58 -11.94
CA SER A 161 2.45 1.34 -10.83
C SER A 161 3.14 0.55 -9.72
N VAL A 162 2.54 0.51 -8.54
CA VAL A 162 2.96 -0.33 -7.42
C VAL A 162 1.76 -0.93 -6.73
N ALA A 163 1.85 -2.21 -6.43
CA ALA A 163 0.87 -2.92 -5.61
C ALA A 163 1.59 -3.78 -4.56
N ALA A 164 0.88 -4.14 -3.52
CA ALA A 164 1.38 -5.00 -2.47
C ALA A 164 0.32 -6.00 -2.02
N VAL A 165 0.76 -7.18 -1.63
CA VAL A 165 -0.12 -8.24 -1.14
C VAL A 165 0.57 -9.01 -0.03
N SER A 166 -0.22 -9.57 0.90
CA SER A 166 0.25 -10.55 1.86
C SER A 166 0.17 -11.97 1.27
N VAL A 167 1.14 -12.78 1.57
CA VAL A 167 1.14 -14.22 1.29
C VAL A 167 1.66 -14.96 2.53
N GLY A 168 1.27 -16.20 2.71
CA GLY A 168 1.77 -16.97 3.85
C GLY A 168 1.58 -18.45 3.68
N ILE A 169 2.10 -19.21 4.65
CA ILE A 169 1.99 -20.67 4.70
C ILE A 169 1.07 -21.04 5.88
N ILE A 170 -0.09 -21.60 5.56
CA ILE A 170 -1.08 -22.03 6.54
C ILE A 170 -1.26 -23.55 6.42
N ASP A 171 -0.98 -24.27 7.49
CA ASP A 171 -1.06 -25.74 7.52
C ASP A 171 -0.23 -26.39 6.37
N GLY A 172 0.95 -25.83 6.08
CA GLY A 172 1.85 -26.28 5.02
C GLY A 172 1.47 -25.85 3.59
N VAL A 173 0.41 -25.06 3.41
CA VAL A 173 -0.09 -24.63 2.09
C VAL A 173 0.17 -23.14 1.87
N PRO A 174 0.90 -22.73 0.80
CA PRO A 174 1.03 -21.33 0.41
C PRO A 174 -0.32 -20.74 0.00
N MET A 175 -0.64 -19.54 0.50
CA MET A 175 -1.90 -18.84 0.25
C MET A 175 -1.66 -17.37 -0.07
N LEU A 176 -2.47 -16.82 -0.98
CA LEU A 176 -2.49 -15.42 -1.38
C LEU A 176 -3.48 -14.62 -0.54
N ASP A 177 -3.13 -13.38 -0.20
CA ASP A 177 -4.01 -12.39 0.43
C ASP A 177 -4.71 -12.90 1.70
N LEU A 178 -3.92 -12.99 2.79
CA LEU A 178 -4.37 -13.51 4.07
C LEU A 178 -5.37 -12.57 4.75
N CYS A 179 -6.51 -13.07 5.19
CA CYS A 179 -7.37 -12.40 6.17
C CYS A 179 -6.79 -12.58 7.58
N TYR A 180 -7.36 -11.88 8.58
CA TYR A 180 -6.85 -11.91 9.96
C TYR A 180 -6.80 -13.32 10.57
N GLU A 181 -7.84 -14.13 10.35
CA GLU A 181 -7.91 -15.50 10.88
C GLU A 181 -6.83 -16.41 10.29
N GLU A 182 -6.44 -16.17 9.04
CA GLU A 182 -5.37 -16.89 8.35
C GLU A 182 -3.99 -16.39 8.80
N ASP A 183 -3.82 -15.06 8.88
CA ASP A 183 -2.60 -14.39 9.32
C ASP A 183 -2.15 -14.84 10.72
N VAL A 184 -3.09 -14.92 11.67
CA VAL A 184 -2.82 -15.39 13.06
C VAL A 184 -2.38 -16.87 13.11
N ARG A 185 -2.79 -17.69 12.14
CA ARG A 185 -2.46 -19.12 12.06
C ARG A 185 -1.27 -19.41 11.15
N ALA A 186 -0.80 -18.41 10.42
CA ALA A 186 0.27 -18.60 9.46
C ALA A 186 1.58 -19.02 10.16
N GLY A 187 2.16 -20.12 9.74
CA GLY A 187 3.51 -20.53 10.14
C GLY A 187 4.59 -19.67 9.49
N THR A 188 4.25 -19.01 8.40
CA THR A 188 5.06 -17.99 7.74
C THR A 188 4.12 -16.93 7.20
N ASP A 189 4.37 -15.66 7.50
CA ASP A 189 3.75 -14.51 6.86
C ASP A 189 4.76 -13.71 6.05
N MET A 190 4.33 -13.20 4.91
CA MET A 190 5.17 -12.40 4.04
C MET A 190 4.35 -11.28 3.39
N ASN A 191 4.93 -10.09 3.34
CA ASN A 191 4.39 -8.95 2.60
C ASN A 191 5.32 -8.65 1.44
N VAL A 192 4.75 -8.59 0.24
CA VAL A 192 5.52 -8.39 -1.00
C VAL A 192 5.01 -7.17 -1.72
N VAL A 193 5.92 -6.30 -2.13
CA VAL A 193 5.65 -5.08 -2.90
C VAL A 193 6.27 -5.24 -4.28
N VAL A 194 5.45 -5.09 -5.32
CA VAL A 194 5.83 -5.34 -6.71
C VAL A 194 5.48 -4.14 -7.58
N ALA A 195 6.39 -3.71 -8.44
CA ALA A 195 6.15 -2.71 -9.48
C ALA A 195 5.28 -3.30 -10.61
N GLY A 196 4.67 -2.44 -11.41
CA GLY A 196 3.81 -2.84 -12.52
C GLY A 196 4.51 -3.69 -13.60
N ASP A 197 5.82 -3.58 -13.70
CA ASP A 197 6.67 -4.40 -14.59
C ASP A 197 7.08 -5.75 -14.00
N GLY A 198 6.62 -6.08 -12.77
CA GLY A 198 6.88 -7.34 -12.08
C GLY A 198 8.14 -7.37 -11.23
N ARG A 199 8.93 -6.30 -11.16
CA ARG A 199 10.10 -6.22 -10.29
C ARG A 199 9.72 -6.02 -8.83
N PHE A 200 10.45 -6.67 -7.93
CA PHE A 200 10.26 -6.53 -6.51
C PHE A 200 10.81 -5.19 -6.00
N ILE A 201 10.01 -4.49 -5.21
CA ILE A 201 10.42 -3.28 -4.47
C ILE A 201 10.80 -3.66 -3.05
N GLU A 202 10.03 -4.54 -2.43
CA GLU A 202 10.31 -5.05 -1.08
C GLU A 202 9.72 -6.45 -0.89
N VAL A 203 10.44 -7.28 -0.14
CA VAL A 203 10.00 -8.59 0.32
C VAL A 203 10.30 -8.67 1.80
N GLN A 204 9.26 -8.73 2.63
CA GLN A 204 9.34 -8.91 4.07
C GLN A 204 8.68 -10.23 4.43
N GLY A 205 9.39 -11.14 5.07
CA GLY A 205 8.84 -12.43 5.47
C GLY A 205 9.46 -12.93 6.77
N THR A 206 8.65 -13.56 7.59
CA THR A 206 9.04 -14.13 8.87
C THR A 206 8.46 -15.53 9.00
N ALA A 207 9.27 -16.48 9.46
CA ALA A 207 8.79 -17.77 9.94
C ALA A 207 8.44 -17.62 11.42
N GLU A 208 7.15 -17.76 11.74
CA GLU A 208 6.66 -17.70 13.12
C GLU A 208 6.83 -19.04 13.86
N GLY A 209 7.09 -20.12 13.13
CA GLY A 209 7.32 -21.47 13.63
C GLY A 209 8.53 -22.11 12.95
N GLU A 210 8.28 -23.16 12.17
CA GLU A 210 9.33 -23.86 11.43
C GLU A 210 9.88 -23.03 10.28
N PRO A 211 11.21 -23.01 10.05
CA PRO A 211 11.80 -22.39 8.87
C PRO A 211 11.23 -22.95 7.57
N PHE A 212 11.04 -22.10 6.58
CA PHE A 212 10.61 -22.50 5.23
C PHE A 212 11.79 -22.59 4.27
N ASP A 213 11.72 -23.50 3.33
CA ASP A 213 12.75 -23.72 2.34
C ASP A 213 12.64 -22.78 1.14
N ARG A 214 13.63 -22.90 0.23
CA ARG A 214 13.69 -22.09 -0.99
C ARG A 214 12.54 -22.38 -1.97
N ALA A 215 12.01 -23.60 -2.00
CA ALA A 215 10.92 -23.96 -2.88
C ALA A 215 9.62 -23.27 -2.44
N LEU A 216 9.33 -23.26 -1.16
CA LEU A 216 8.18 -22.53 -0.56
C LEU A 216 8.32 -21.01 -0.74
N LEU A 217 9.54 -20.47 -0.56
CA LEU A 217 9.78 -19.04 -0.85
C LEU A 217 9.42 -18.70 -2.29
N ASN A 218 9.86 -19.49 -3.25
CA ASN A 218 9.56 -19.24 -4.65
C ASN A 218 8.05 -19.30 -4.93
N GLN A 219 7.32 -20.27 -4.35
CA GLN A 219 5.86 -20.35 -4.46
C GLN A 219 5.14 -19.11 -3.88
N LEU A 220 5.58 -18.63 -2.72
CA LEU A 220 5.05 -17.40 -2.13
C LEU A 220 5.30 -16.18 -3.02
N LEU A 221 6.50 -16.06 -3.60
CA LEU A 221 6.82 -14.97 -4.51
C LEU A 221 6.01 -15.03 -5.82
N ASP A 222 5.81 -16.23 -6.38
CA ASP A 222 4.99 -16.43 -7.57
C ASP A 222 3.52 -16.02 -7.31
N LEU A 223 2.95 -16.42 -6.17
CA LEU A 223 1.61 -15.99 -5.73
C LEU A 223 1.53 -14.47 -5.58
N ALA A 224 2.53 -13.86 -4.96
CA ALA A 224 2.57 -12.43 -4.74
C ALA A 224 2.64 -11.64 -6.06
N VAL A 225 3.46 -12.07 -7.01
CA VAL A 225 3.57 -11.44 -8.34
C VAL A 225 2.24 -11.55 -9.08
N ALA A 226 1.58 -12.70 -9.08
CA ALA A 226 0.27 -12.88 -9.70
C ALA A 226 -0.80 -11.99 -9.04
N GLY A 227 -0.85 -11.95 -7.70
CA GLY A 227 -1.76 -11.09 -6.96
C GLY A 227 -1.53 -9.60 -7.24
N CYS A 228 -0.29 -9.14 -7.20
CA CYS A 228 0.06 -7.75 -7.50
C CYS A 228 -0.24 -7.38 -8.96
N SER A 229 -0.04 -8.28 -9.91
CA SER A 229 -0.44 -8.06 -11.31
C SER A 229 -1.94 -7.79 -11.44
N THR A 230 -2.76 -8.58 -10.75
CA THR A 230 -4.22 -8.37 -10.71
C THR A 230 -4.58 -7.03 -10.06
N LEU A 231 -3.96 -6.69 -8.92
CA LEU A 231 -4.16 -5.40 -8.24
C LEU A 231 -3.78 -4.21 -9.13
N ASN A 232 -2.66 -4.30 -9.87
CA ASN A 232 -2.25 -3.27 -10.82
C ASN A 232 -3.27 -3.06 -11.94
N GLN A 233 -3.90 -4.13 -12.45
CA GLN A 233 -4.97 -4.02 -13.43
C GLN A 233 -6.21 -3.32 -12.84
N MET A 234 -6.58 -3.66 -11.60
CA MET A 234 -7.70 -3.03 -10.90
C MET A 234 -7.44 -1.54 -10.61
N GLN A 235 -6.22 -1.16 -10.20
CA GLN A 235 -5.80 0.23 -10.05
C GLN A 235 -5.94 1.01 -11.38
N LYS A 236 -5.46 0.44 -12.49
CA LYS A 236 -5.59 1.05 -13.83
C LYS A 236 -7.05 1.23 -14.21
N ALA A 237 -7.89 0.22 -13.95
CA ALA A 237 -9.33 0.30 -14.22
C ALA A 237 -10.03 1.36 -13.34
N ALA A 238 -9.62 1.49 -12.07
CA ALA A 238 -10.13 2.53 -11.18
C ALA A 238 -9.73 3.94 -11.68
N LEU A 239 -8.46 4.14 -12.07
CA LEU A 239 -7.94 5.42 -12.55
C LEU A 239 -8.49 5.84 -13.92
N ALA A 240 -9.05 4.93 -14.71
CA ALA A 240 -9.64 5.22 -16.02
C ALA A 240 -11.10 5.69 -15.93
N LYS A 241 -11.76 5.57 -14.79
CA LYS A 241 -13.13 6.09 -14.53
C LYS A 241 -13.09 7.58 -14.18
#